data_7b80eab78fd5078c921f923eec0a3284
#
_entry.id   7b80eab78fd5078c921f923eec0a3284
#
_cell.length_a   1.000
_cell.length_b   1.000
_cell.length_c   1.000
_cell.angle_alpha   90.00
_cell.angle_beta   90.00
_cell.angle_gamma   90.00
#
_symmetry.space_group_name_H-M   'P 1'
#
loop_
_entity.id
_entity.type
_entity.pdbx_description
1 polymer ?
#
loop_
_entity_poly.entity_id
_entity_poly.type
_entity_poly.pdbx_seq_one_letter_code
_entity_poly.pdbx_strand_id
1 'polypeptide(L)'
;MAQLSMFNQAKTPKDVVFTPDEVAQDIIGYFNPSGSVLDPCKGDGSFFRNYPAGVKSFYCEIAEGKDFFTFTEKVNWIIGNPPYSIFFDFLQHSFKIADDIVYLIPTNKVFQSWKLMKSIIAWGGIRTMLVYGSGHLVGFPFGFSVGAFHFRKGYKGEVVLQFRTPPNNRLHMDAGDSPRQSDLFTPEGLPPEGKSPTPTPRQ
;
A
#
# COMPACT_ATOMS: atom_id res chain seq x y z
N MET A 1 -26.54 -22.86 1.99
CA MET A 1 -25.51 -23.24 2.99
C MET A 1 -24.14 -23.61 2.41
N ALA A 2 -23.92 -23.63 1.09
CA ALA A 2 -22.64 -24.00 0.47
C ALA A 2 -21.67 -22.81 0.27
N GLN A 3 -22.11 -21.59 0.43
CA GLN A 3 -21.29 -20.39 0.17
C GLN A 3 -20.46 -19.93 1.38
N LEU A 4 -20.83 -20.34 2.58
CA LEU A 4 -20.08 -20.05 3.82
C LEU A 4 -18.80 -20.89 3.98
N SER A 5 -18.67 -22.01 3.27
CA SER A 5 -17.49 -22.88 3.37
C SER A 5 -16.28 -22.41 2.55
N MET A 6 -16.47 -21.51 1.54
CA MET A 6 -15.37 -20.97 0.74
C MET A 6 -14.55 -19.91 1.47
N PHE A 7 -15.16 -19.21 2.41
CA PHE A 7 -14.50 -18.14 3.17
C PHE A 7 -13.78 -18.64 4.44
N ASN A 8 -14.05 -19.88 4.84
CA ASN A 8 -13.35 -20.55 5.95
C ASN A 8 -11.97 -21.13 5.58
N GLN A 9 -11.46 -20.87 4.37
CA GLN A 9 -10.01 -20.99 4.12
C GLN A 9 -9.29 -19.78 4.73
N ALA A 10 -9.58 -19.59 5.99
CA ALA A 10 -8.99 -18.64 6.86
C ALA A 10 -7.49 -18.81 6.91
N LYS A 11 -6.80 -17.69 6.84
CA LYS A 11 -5.50 -17.40 7.42
C LYS A 11 -4.68 -18.66 7.65
N THR A 12 -3.92 -19.09 6.64
CA THR A 12 -2.76 -19.92 6.99
C THR A 12 -1.94 -19.09 7.98
N PRO A 13 -1.29 -19.69 9.00
CA PRO A 13 -0.44 -18.96 9.95
C PRO A 13 0.63 -18.07 9.29
N LYS A 14 0.90 -18.28 8.00
CA LYS A 14 1.84 -17.51 7.18
C LYS A 14 1.28 -16.16 6.68
N ASP A 15 -0.04 -15.92 6.73
CA ASP A 15 -0.67 -14.67 6.29
C ASP A 15 -0.90 -13.65 7.43
N VAL A 16 -0.63 -14.04 8.67
CA VAL A 16 -0.74 -13.13 9.82
C VAL A 16 0.54 -12.35 9.96
N VAL A 17 0.53 -11.09 9.55
CA VAL A 17 1.65 -10.17 9.71
C VAL A 17 1.13 -8.93 10.42
N PHE A 18 1.58 -8.70 11.66
CA PHE A 18 1.24 -7.51 12.41
C PHE A 18 2.08 -6.32 11.93
N THR A 19 1.44 -5.18 11.81
CA THR A 19 2.10 -3.94 11.40
C THR A 19 2.67 -3.23 12.63
N PRO A 20 3.98 -2.90 12.67
CA PRO A 20 4.51 -2.07 13.75
C PRO A 20 3.79 -0.72 13.83
N ASP A 21 3.61 -0.21 15.05
CA ASP A 21 2.88 1.05 15.31
C ASP A 21 3.48 2.23 14.54
N GLU A 22 4.79 2.33 14.47
CA GLU A 22 5.49 3.41 13.78
C GLU A 22 5.18 3.44 12.28
N VAL A 23 5.00 2.27 11.67
CA VAL A 23 4.60 2.17 10.25
C VAL A 23 3.15 2.59 10.07
N ALA A 24 2.27 2.14 10.96
CA ALA A 24 0.86 2.55 10.94
C ALA A 24 0.72 4.06 11.18
N GLN A 25 1.47 4.64 12.12
CA GLN A 25 1.51 6.07 12.41
C GLN A 25 2.01 6.88 11.20
N ASP A 26 3.06 6.41 10.51
CA ASP A 26 3.58 7.09 9.32
C ASP A 26 2.54 7.11 8.20
N ILE A 27 1.86 5.98 7.96
CA ILE A 27 0.80 5.87 6.94
C ILE A 27 -0.38 6.78 7.30
N ILE A 28 -0.89 6.68 8.53
CA ILE A 28 -2.03 7.47 8.98
C ILE A 28 -1.70 8.95 8.99
N GLY A 29 -0.52 9.33 9.47
CA GLY A 29 -0.05 10.73 9.47
C GLY A 29 0.07 11.32 8.07
N TYR A 30 0.52 10.52 7.09
CA TYR A 30 0.62 10.96 5.71
C TYR A 30 -0.74 11.19 5.06
N PHE A 31 -1.66 10.24 5.20
CA PHE A 31 -2.98 10.33 4.55
C PHE A 31 -3.97 11.19 5.32
N ASN A 32 -3.78 11.35 6.63
CA ASN A 32 -4.59 12.15 7.54
C ASN A 32 -6.11 11.97 7.28
N PRO A 33 -6.65 10.76 7.45
CA PRO A 33 -8.03 10.46 7.11
C PRO A 33 -9.02 11.28 7.94
N SER A 34 -10.16 11.62 7.36
CA SER A 34 -11.24 12.36 8.01
C SER A 34 -12.59 11.67 7.80
N GLY A 35 -13.58 12.05 8.59
CA GLY A 35 -14.92 11.47 8.53
C GLY A 35 -14.97 10.09 9.18
N SER A 36 -15.19 9.03 8.40
CA SER A 36 -15.26 7.65 8.91
C SER A 36 -14.15 6.79 8.31
N VAL A 37 -13.51 5.95 9.16
CA VAL A 37 -12.41 5.08 8.81
C VAL A 37 -12.69 3.65 9.27
N LEU A 38 -12.44 2.67 8.41
CA LEU A 38 -12.51 1.25 8.72
C LEU A 38 -11.13 0.60 8.65
N ASP A 39 -10.74 -0.10 9.72
CA ASP A 39 -9.70 -1.11 9.69
C ASP A 39 -10.33 -2.46 9.30
N PRO A 40 -10.06 -3.02 8.10
CA PRO A 40 -10.78 -4.19 7.62
C PRO A 40 -10.28 -5.51 8.23
N CYS A 41 -9.16 -5.47 8.96
CA CYS A 41 -8.51 -6.64 9.58
C CYS A 41 -7.59 -6.17 10.71
N LYS A 42 -8.21 -5.78 11.80
CA LYS A 42 -7.57 -5.06 12.92
C LYS A 42 -6.29 -5.72 13.45
N GLY A 43 -6.25 -7.06 13.51
CA GLY A 43 -5.14 -7.78 14.08
C GLY A 43 -4.89 -7.36 15.54
N ASP A 44 -3.66 -6.89 15.83
CA ASP A 44 -3.27 -6.33 17.12
C ASP A 44 -3.73 -4.87 17.33
N GLY A 45 -4.29 -4.24 16.29
CA GLY A 45 -4.90 -2.92 16.34
C GLY A 45 -3.97 -1.75 16.01
N SER A 46 -2.81 -1.98 15.40
CA SER A 46 -1.84 -0.92 15.08
C SER A 46 -2.42 0.22 14.27
N PHE A 47 -3.25 -0.05 13.27
CA PHE A 47 -3.94 1.01 12.54
C PHE A 47 -5.07 1.61 13.39
N PHE A 48 -5.93 0.76 13.96
CA PHE A 48 -7.14 1.21 14.66
C PHE A 48 -6.86 2.17 15.80
N ARG A 49 -5.83 1.91 16.64
CA ARG A 49 -5.47 2.77 17.80
C ARG A 49 -4.79 4.08 17.40
N ASN A 50 -4.28 4.18 16.17
CA ASN A 50 -3.55 5.35 15.66
C ASN A 50 -4.41 6.26 14.77
N TYR A 51 -5.69 5.96 14.53
CA TYR A 51 -6.56 6.88 13.79
C TYR A 51 -6.71 8.22 14.50
N PRO A 52 -6.81 9.34 13.75
CA PRO A 52 -6.93 10.67 14.34
C PRO A 52 -8.12 10.78 15.29
N ALA A 53 -7.95 11.55 16.35
CA ALA A 53 -9.06 11.88 17.24
C ALA A 53 -10.19 12.59 16.44
N GLY A 54 -11.44 12.22 16.74
CA GLY A 54 -12.62 12.81 16.10
C GLY A 54 -13.07 12.13 14.80
N VAL A 55 -12.33 11.15 14.27
CA VAL A 55 -12.85 10.30 13.18
C VAL A 55 -13.77 9.21 13.73
N LYS A 56 -14.83 8.86 13.01
CA LYS A 56 -15.68 7.72 13.35
C LYS A 56 -14.97 6.44 12.94
N SER A 57 -14.41 5.70 13.89
CA SER A 57 -13.59 4.52 13.63
C SER A 57 -14.39 3.24 13.72
N PHE A 58 -14.20 2.35 12.74
CA PHE A 58 -14.74 1.00 12.68
C PHE A 58 -13.60 -0.01 12.53
N TYR A 59 -13.86 -1.27 12.89
CA TYR A 59 -12.94 -2.35 12.59
C TYR A 59 -13.66 -3.67 12.34
N CYS A 60 -13.02 -4.51 11.55
CA CYS A 60 -13.32 -5.92 11.39
C CYS A 60 -12.15 -6.76 11.90
N GLU A 61 -12.44 -7.90 12.51
CA GLU A 61 -11.46 -8.90 12.92
C GLU A 61 -12.14 -10.26 13.02
N ILE A 62 -11.71 -11.16 12.14
CA ILE A 62 -12.35 -12.48 12.02
C ILE A 62 -12.25 -13.30 13.31
N ALA A 63 -11.17 -13.15 14.07
CA ALA A 63 -10.98 -13.80 15.36
C ALA A 63 -11.97 -13.30 16.42
N GLU A 64 -12.56 -12.12 16.23
CA GLU A 64 -13.61 -11.53 17.07
C GLU A 64 -15.01 -11.73 16.48
N GLY A 65 -15.15 -12.55 15.44
CA GLY A 65 -16.44 -12.81 14.76
C GLY A 65 -16.93 -11.66 13.88
N LYS A 66 -16.09 -10.66 13.60
CA LYS A 66 -16.40 -9.50 12.73
C LYS A 66 -15.78 -9.69 11.36
N ASP A 67 -16.47 -10.43 10.50
CA ASP A 67 -15.99 -10.67 9.13
C ASP A 67 -16.12 -9.42 8.26
N PHE A 68 -15.00 -9.01 7.66
CA PHE A 68 -14.94 -7.85 6.75
C PHE A 68 -15.93 -7.97 5.58
N PHE A 69 -16.13 -9.16 5.04
CA PHE A 69 -17.02 -9.37 3.91
C PHE A 69 -18.52 -9.20 4.25
N THR A 70 -18.86 -9.19 5.53
CA THR A 70 -20.22 -8.88 6.01
C THR A 70 -20.43 -7.41 6.35
N PHE A 71 -19.38 -6.61 6.39
CA PHE A 71 -19.47 -5.18 6.65
C PHE A 71 -19.98 -4.45 5.40
N THR A 72 -21.11 -3.73 5.52
CA THR A 72 -21.82 -3.09 4.40
C THR A 72 -21.99 -1.58 4.54
N GLU A 73 -21.65 -1.01 5.71
CA GLU A 73 -21.73 0.43 5.91
C GLU A 73 -20.76 1.16 4.97
N LYS A 74 -21.18 2.34 4.48
CA LYS A 74 -20.29 3.21 3.72
C LYS A 74 -19.37 3.96 4.67
N VAL A 75 -18.09 3.97 4.35
CA VAL A 75 -17.07 4.74 5.06
C VAL A 75 -16.31 5.65 4.09
N ASN A 76 -15.70 6.71 4.60
CA ASN A 76 -14.86 7.59 3.77
C ASN A 76 -13.55 6.89 3.42
N TRP A 77 -12.94 6.22 4.40
CA TRP A 77 -11.63 5.58 4.27
C TRP A 77 -11.65 4.13 4.73
N ILE A 78 -10.87 3.31 4.05
CA ILE A 78 -10.38 2.03 4.58
C ILE A 78 -8.87 2.12 4.66
N ILE A 79 -8.29 1.85 5.83
CA ILE A 79 -6.82 1.85 6.01
C ILE A 79 -6.43 0.64 6.84
N GLY A 80 -5.50 -0.18 6.36
CA GLY A 80 -5.05 -1.37 7.08
C GLY A 80 -4.06 -2.22 6.29
N ASN A 81 -3.76 -3.40 6.85
CA ASN A 81 -2.87 -4.40 6.27
C ASN A 81 -3.66 -5.70 6.01
N PRO A 82 -4.27 -5.86 4.82
CA PRO A 82 -5.13 -7.00 4.52
C PRO A 82 -4.33 -8.30 4.35
N PRO A 83 -4.96 -9.48 4.53
CA PRO A 83 -4.33 -10.75 4.24
C PRO A 83 -3.99 -10.85 2.75
N TYR A 84 -2.71 -11.10 2.44
CA TYR A 84 -2.19 -11.01 1.06
C TYR A 84 -2.67 -12.12 0.13
N SER A 85 -3.05 -13.27 0.66
CA SER A 85 -3.56 -14.41 -0.12
C SER A 85 -4.90 -14.10 -0.78
N ILE A 86 -5.75 -13.30 -0.14
CA ILE A 86 -7.10 -12.94 -0.59
C ILE A 86 -7.23 -11.44 -0.90
N PHE A 87 -6.10 -10.78 -1.18
CA PHE A 87 -6.06 -9.33 -1.43
C PHE A 87 -7.03 -8.86 -2.53
N PHE A 88 -7.17 -9.65 -3.60
CA PHE A 88 -8.11 -9.32 -4.67
C PHE A 88 -9.54 -9.16 -4.14
N ASP A 89 -10.02 -10.13 -3.35
CA ASP A 89 -11.39 -10.12 -2.82
C ASP A 89 -11.59 -9.00 -1.80
N PHE A 90 -10.56 -8.75 -0.95
CA PHE A 90 -10.56 -7.61 -0.04
C PHE A 90 -10.74 -6.30 -0.79
N LEU A 91 -9.95 -6.07 -1.84
CA LEU A 91 -10.03 -4.82 -2.61
C LEU A 91 -11.37 -4.69 -3.35
N GLN A 92 -11.90 -5.80 -3.92
CA GLN A 92 -13.21 -5.78 -4.57
C GLN A 92 -14.35 -5.45 -3.59
N HIS A 93 -14.28 -5.94 -2.35
CA HIS A 93 -15.26 -5.59 -1.32
C HIS A 93 -15.12 -4.14 -0.90
N SER A 94 -13.88 -3.66 -0.70
CA SER A 94 -13.58 -2.26 -0.36
C SER A 94 -14.14 -1.28 -1.37
N PHE A 95 -14.07 -1.58 -2.66
CA PHE A 95 -14.62 -0.76 -3.74
C PHE A 95 -16.13 -0.50 -3.60
N LYS A 96 -16.83 -1.39 -2.91
CA LYS A 96 -18.28 -1.25 -2.69
C LYS A 96 -18.60 -0.31 -1.55
N ILE A 97 -17.70 -0.12 -0.58
CA ILE A 97 -18.01 0.51 0.71
C ILE A 97 -17.17 1.75 1.04
N ALA A 98 -16.10 2.05 0.29
CA ALA A 98 -15.27 3.23 0.53
C ALA A 98 -14.92 3.96 -0.77
N ASP A 99 -14.55 5.23 -0.64
CA ASP A 99 -14.08 6.07 -1.75
C ASP A 99 -12.55 6.26 -1.73
N ASP A 100 -11.91 6.18 -0.56
CA ASP A 100 -10.46 6.18 -0.37
C ASP A 100 -10.03 4.91 0.37
N ILE A 101 -9.06 4.16 -0.19
CA ILE A 101 -8.57 2.89 0.35
C ILE A 101 -7.06 2.94 0.40
N VAL A 102 -6.48 2.69 1.57
CA VAL A 102 -5.03 2.61 1.76
C VAL A 102 -4.68 1.25 2.33
N TYR A 103 -3.91 0.48 1.56
CA TYR A 103 -3.47 -0.85 1.97
C TYR A 103 -1.95 -0.96 1.99
N LEU A 104 -1.41 -1.42 3.12
CA LEU A 104 -0.02 -1.81 3.25
C LEU A 104 0.14 -3.24 2.74
N ILE A 105 0.80 -3.41 1.62
CA ILE A 105 0.90 -4.70 0.91
C ILE A 105 2.26 -4.85 0.21
N PRO A 106 2.68 -6.08 -0.12
CA PRO A 106 3.81 -6.28 -1.02
C PRO A 106 3.57 -5.60 -2.37
N THR A 107 4.55 -4.82 -2.83
CA THR A 107 4.41 -3.96 -4.02
C THR A 107 4.07 -4.74 -5.28
N ASN A 108 4.58 -5.97 -5.41
CA ASN A 108 4.31 -6.84 -6.54
C ASN A 108 2.85 -7.32 -6.61
N LYS A 109 2.11 -7.38 -5.47
CA LYS A 109 0.73 -7.88 -5.44
C LYS A 109 -0.23 -7.09 -6.32
N VAL A 110 -0.01 -5.79 -6.47
CA VAL A 110 -0.84 -4.92 -7.30
C VAL A 110 -0.61 -5.17 -8.80
N PHE A 111 0.65 -5.41 -9.18
CA PHE A 111 1.06 -5.44 -10.59
C PHE A 111 1.14 -6.84 -11.21
N GLN A 112 1.02 -7.90 -10.42
CA GLN A 112 1.08 -9.29 -10.91
C GLN A 112 -0.14 -9.75 -11.70
N SER A 113 -1.30 -9.12 -11.52
CA SER A 113 -2.57 -9.59 -12.09
C SER A 113 -3.22 -8.52 -12.96
N TRP A 114 -3.33 -8.81 -14.26
CA TRP A 114 -4.08 -7.95 -15.19
C TRP A 114 -5.55 -7.81 -14.81
N LYS A 115 -6.16 -8.89 -14.26
CA LYS A 115 -7.53 -8.84 -13.74
C LYS A 115 -7.68 -7.81 -12.63
N LEU A 116 -6.72 -7.77 -11.70
CA LEU A 116 -6.71 -6.80 -10.61
C LEU A 116 -6.51 -5.37 -11.13
N MET A 117 -5.52 -5.16 -12.01
CA MET A 117 -5.26 -3.85 -12.61
C MET A 117 -6.47 -3.30 -13.36
N LYS A 118 -7.13 -4.13 -14.17
CA LYS A 118 -8.38 -3.74 -14.85
C LYS A 118 -9.47 -3.28 -13.86
N SER A 119 -9.64 -4.00 -12.75
CA SER A 119 -10.66 -3.64 -11.75
C SER A 119 -10.34 -2.31 -11.05
N ILE A 120 -9.06 -2.05 -10.75
CA ILE A 120 -8.61 -0.78 -10.20
C ILE A 120 -8.90 0.37 -11.18
N ILE A 121 -8.52 0.20 -12.45
CA ILE A 121 -8.71 1.21 -13.51
C ILE A 121 -10.21 1.49 -13.75
N ALA A 122 -11.04 0.45 -13.71
CA ALA A 122 -12.49 0.58 -13.89
C ALA A 122 -13.16 1.33 -12.74
N TRP A 123 -12.73 1.08 -11.49
CA TRP A 123 -13.28 1.72 -10.30
C TRP A 123 -12.74 3.15 -10.08
N GLY A 124 -11.44 3.36 -10.35
CA GLY A 124 -10.74 4.62 -10.12
C GLY A 124 -9.30 4.52 -10.54
N GLY A 125 -8.38 4.67 -9.61
CA GLY A 125 -6.95 4.57 -9.87
C GLY A 125 -6.12 4.51 -8.59
N ILE A 126 -4.83 4.29 -8.75
CA ILE A 126 -3.84 4.46 -7.70
C ILE A 126 -3.46 5.93 -7.69
N ARG A 127 -3.67 6.60 -6.55
CA ARG A 127 -3.32 8.02 -6.39
C ARG A 127 -1.91 8.19 -5.82
N THR A 128 -1.55 7.36 -4.83
CA THR A 128 -0.28 7.49 -4.13
C THR A 128 0.28 6.11 -3.80
N MET A 129 1.59 5.99 -3.85
CA MET A 129 2.33 4.83 -3.37
C MET A 129 3.43 5.31 -2.42
N LEU A 130 3.37 4.90 -1.15
CA LEU A 130 4.44 5.06 -0.18
C LEU A 130 5.27 3.79 -0.16
N VAL A 131 6.52 3.82 -0.57
CA VAL A 131 7.38 2.64 -0.67
C VAL A 131 8.39 2.62 0.48
N TYR A 132 8.36 1.55 1.27
CA TYR A 132 9.24 1.35 2.44
C TYR A 132 10.46 0.47 2.14
N GLY A 133 10.55 -0.11 0.93
CA GLY A 133 11.60 -1.06 0.59
C GLY A 133 11.31 -2.47 1.14
N SER A 134 12.36 -3.20 1.54
CA SER A 134 12.23 -4.56 2.05
C SER A 134 11.33 -4.64 3.29
N GLY A 135 10.48 -5.65 3.37
CA GLY A 135 9.63 -5.90 4.53
C GLY A 135 10.42 -6.03 5.83
N HIS A 136 11.65 -6.57 5.79
CA HIS A 136 12.52 -6.62 6.98
C HIS A 136 12.82 -5.25 7.57
N LEU A 137 12.91 -4.20 6.73
CA LEU A 137 13.15 -2.82 7.18
C LEU A 137 11.99 -2.24 7.98
N VAL A 138 10.79 -2.78 7.80
CA VAL A 138 9.58 -2.38 8.52
C VAL A 138 9.14 -3.42 9.56
N GLY A 139 10.01 -4.38 9.90
CA GLY A 139 9.73 -5.38 10.92
C GLY A 139 8.91 -6.58 10.46
N PHE A 140 8.72 -6.80 9.16
CA PHE A 140 8.02 -7.96 8.63
C PHE A 140 8.96 -9.17 8.48
N PRO A 141 8.45 -10.41 8.57
CA PRO A 141 9.27 -11.62 8.51
C PRO A 141 9.70 -12.02 7.08
N PHE A 142 9.66 -11.11 6.11
CA PHE A 142 9.95 -11.38 4.71
C PHE A 142 10.68 -10.21 4.04
N GLY A 143 11.43 -10.52 2.95
CA GLY A 143 12.31 -9.58 2.26
C GLY A 143 11.73 -8.88 1.04
N PHE A 144 10.49 -9.17 0.60
CA PHE A 144 9.93 -8.43 -0.55
C PHE A 144 9.60 -7.00 -0.19
N SER A 145 9.64 -6.14 -1.23
CA SER A 145 9.28 -4.74 -1.07
C SER A 145 7.83 -4.58 -0.68
N VAL A 146 7.57 -3.69 0.28
CA VAL A 146 6.24 -3.33 0.77
C VAL A 146 5.98 -1.84 0.57
N GLY A 147 4.71 -1.50 0.40
CA GLY A 147 4.28 -0.12 0.26
C GLY A 147 2.82 0.07 0.67
N ALA A 148 2.48 1.29 1.04
CA ALA A 148 1.09 1.69 1.25
C ALA A 148 0.54 2.25 -0.07
N PHE A 149 -0.46 1.58 -0.62
CA PHE A 149 -1.12 1.95 -1.87
C PHE A 149 -2.43 2.65 -1.57
N HIS A 150 -2.56 3.89 -2.03
CA HIS A 150 -3.81 4.64 -1.98
C HIS A 150 -4.59 4.49 -3.28
N PHE A 151 -5.66 3.73 -3.21
CA PHE A 151 -6.64 3.62 -4.29
C PHE A 151 -7.75 4.63 -4.03
N ARG A 152 -8.09 5.43 -5.07
CA ARG A 152 -9.16 6.43 -4.96
C ARG A 152 -10.17 6.28 -6.07
N LYS A 153 -11.44 6.31 -5.69
CA LYS A 153 -12.58 6.19 -6.61
C LYS A 153 -12.60 7.33 -7.63
N GLY A 154 -12.80 6.97 -8.89
CA GLY A 154 -12.86 7.93 -9.99
C GLY A 154 -11.55 8.63 -10.32
N TYR A 155 -10.44 8.32 -9.62
CA TYR A 155 -9.14 8.95 -9.87
C TYR A 155 -8.56 8.53 -11.21
N LYS A 156 -8.08 9.51 -12.00
CA LYS A 156 -7.47 9.31 -13.32
C LYS A 156 -6.19 10.16 -13.51
N GLY A 157 -5.70 10.74 -12.41
CA GLY A 157 -4.47 11.55 -12.44
C GLY A 157 -3.19 10.72 -12.38
N GLU A 158 -2.08 11.42 -12.24
CA GLU A 158 -0.75 10.83 -12.10
C GLU A 158 -0.58 10.16 -10.73
N VAL A 159 0.24 9.10 -10.70
CA VAL A 159 0.54 8.41 -9.45
C VAL A 159 1.68 9.14 -8.74
N VAL A 160 1.44 9.56 -7.51
CA VAL A 160 2.50 10.09 -6.64
C VAL A 160 3.25 8.94 -6.01
N LEU A 161 4.53 8.77 -6.38
CA LEU A 161 5.42 7.79 -5.75
C LEU A 161 6.30 8.50 -4.72
N GLN A 162 6.32 8.00 -3.48
CA GLN A 162 7.20 8.47 -2.44
C GLN A 162 7.94 7.33 -1.76
N PHE A 163 9.25 7.47 -1.64
CA PHE A 163 10.06 6.58 -0.81
C PHE A 163 10.01 7.06 0.64
N ARG A 164 9.80 6.11 1.55
CA ARG A 164 9.73 6.38 2.99
C ARG A 164 10.96 5.80 3.68
N THR A 165 11.53 6.55 4.60
CA THR A 165 12.56 5.99 5.48
C THR A 165 11.89 5.05 6.48
N PRO A 166 12.26 3.77 6.49
CA PRO A 166 11.68 2.82 7.44
C PRO A 166 11.98 3.26 8.88
N PRO A 167 11.02 3.15 9.80
CA PRO A 167 11.19 3.59 11.19
C PRO A 167 12.40 2.98 11.89
N ASN A 168 12.66 1.70 11.64
CA ASN A 168 13.80 0.97 12.22
C ASN A 168 15.17 1.38 11.65
N ASN A 169 15.20 2.14 10.56
CA ASN A 169 16.44 2.59 9.91
C ASN A 169 16.87 4.01 10.35
N ARG A 170 16.09 4.68 11.20
CA ARG A 170 16.43 6.00 11.75
C ARG A 170 17.68 5.99 12.65
N LEU A 171 18.10 4.81 13.11
CA LEU A 171 19.27 4.64 13.99
C LEU A 171 20.60 4.54 13.24
N HIS A 172 20.60 4.46 11.89
CA HIS A 172 21.83 4.32 11.07
C HIS A 172 22.05 5.45 10.06
N MET A 173 21.21 6.46 10.05
CA MET A 173 21.51 7.69 9.32
C MET A 173 22.25 8.64 10.26
N ASP A 174 23.58 8.56 10.26
CA ASP A 174 24.41 9.64 10.77
C ASP A 174 23.98 10.93 10.10
N ALA A 175 23.93 12.03 10.86
CA ALA A 175 23.35 13.32 10.49
C ALA A 175 24.04 14.03 9.27
N GLY A 176 24.86 13.29 8.51
CA GLY A 176 25.58 13.73 7.32
C GLY A 176 25.15 13.07 6.00
N ASP A 177 24.37 11.97 6.04
CA ASP A 177 24.17 11.08 4.88
C ASP A 177 22.73 11.02 4.38
N SER A 178 21.96 12.10 4.51
CA SER A 178 20.72 12.23 3.74
C SER A 178 21.13 12.61 2.31
N PRO A 179 21.03 11.68 1.32
CA PRO A 179 21.23 12.08 -0.07
C PRO A 179 20.20 13.16 -0.38
N ARG A 180 20.67 14.34 -0.77
CA ARG A 180 19.78 15.39 -1.27
C ARG A 180 19.06 14.80 -2.48
N GLN A 181 17.81 15.16 -2.67
CA GLN A 181 17.02 14.69 -3.82
C GLN A 181 17.75 14.96 -5.17
N SER A 182 18.67 15.92 -5.20
CA SER A 182 19.61 16.20 -6.30
C SER A 182 20.66 15.12 -6.52
N ASP A 183 21.02 14.34 -5.50
CA ASP A 183 22.13 13.38 -5.58
C ASP A 183 21.67 12.00 -6.11
N LEU A 184 20.36 11.78 -6.18
CA LEU A 184 19.76 10.58 -6.75
C LEU A 184 19.68 10.60 -8.28
N PHE A 185 19.95 11.73 -8.91
CA PHE A 185 19.87 11.92 -10.36
C PHE A 185 21.06 12.69 -10.92
N THR A 186 22.28 12.40 -10.47
CA THR A 186 23.46 12.80 -11.25
C THR A 186 23.57 11.86 -12.44
N PRO A 187 23.63 12.37 -13.68
CA PRO A 187 23.75 11.53 -14.88
C PRO A 187 25.23 11.10 -15.07
N GLU A 188 25.83 10.46 -14.07
CA GLU A 188 27.11 9.77 -14.25
C GLU A 188 26.82 8.36 -14.80
N GLY A 189 26.85 8.23 -16.12
CA GLY A 189 26.73 6.93 -16.78
C GLY A 189 26.13 6.95 -18.17
N LEU A 190 25.84 8.10 -18.75
CA LEU A 190 25.55 8.14 -20.18
C LEU A 190 26.88 8.06 -20.96
N PRO A 191 27.03 7.11 -21.92
CA PRO A 191 28.17 7.12 -22.81
C PRO A 191 28.19 8.43 -23.60
N PRO A 192 29.38 8.98 -23.97
CA PRO A 192 29.47 10.23 -24.72
C PRO A 192 28.70 10.10 -26.05
N GLU A 193 27.89 11.12 -26.34
CA GLU A 193 27.15 11.21 -27.60
C GLU A 193 28.08 10.93 -28.77
N GLY A 194 27.83 9.80 -29.44
CA GLY A 194 28.56 9.45 -30.65
C GLY A 194 28.31 10.47 -31.73
N LYS A 195 29.39 11.07 -32.25
CA LYS A 195 29.37 11.93 -33.43
C LYS A 195 28.60 11.25 -34.55
N SER A 196 27.59 11.92 -35.09
CA SER A 196 26.87 11.54 -36.28
C SER A 196 27.85 11.25 -37.44
N PRO A 197 27.69 10.15 -38.15
CA PRO A 197 28.50 9.89 -39.34
C PRO A 197 28.14 10.89 -40.44
N THR A 198 29.15 11.56 -40.98
CA THR A 198 29.08 12.43 -42.16
C THR A 198 28.62 11.60 -43.38
N PRO A 199 27.69 12.08 -44.21
CA PRO A 199 27.28 11.33 -45.41
C PRO A 199 28.39 11.36 -46.45
N THR A 200 28.79 10.15 -46.90
CA THR A 200 29.72 9.96 -48.02
C THR A 200 29.01 10.30 -49.34
N PRO A 201 29.63 11.10 -50.26
CA PRO A 201 29.02 11.34 -51.59
C PRO A 201 29.03 10.08 -52.45
N ARG A 202 27.90 9.79 -53.09
CA ARG A 202 27.81 8.74 -54.11
C ARG A 202 28.50 9.25 -55.39
N GLN A 203 29.44 8.45 -55.88
CA GLN A 203 29.85 8.45 -57.31
C GLN A 203 28.94 7.55 -58.11
#